data_31125b52fc16ce0d8320e1b12c863b3a
#
_entry.id   31125b52fc16ce0d8320e1b12c863b3a
#
_cell.length_a   1.000
_cell.length_b   1.000
_cell.length_c   1.000
_cell.angle_alpha   90.00
_cell.angle_beta   90.00
_cell.angle_gamma   90.00
#
_symmetry.space_group_name_H-M   'P 1'
#
loop_
_entity.id
_entity.type
_entity.pdbx_description
1 polymer ?
#
loop_
_entity_poly.entity_id
_entity_poly.type
_entity_poly.pdbx_seq_one_letter_code
_entity_poly.pdbx_strand_id
1 'polypeptide(L)'
;MFHVQTVSGPIAPDALGHSQIHEHIFVHRTPMAEKNPALRLDDPARSLEELRTYRAAGGGFLADAQPVAAGRDAERLGALSRESGVAVAASTGYHLLGFYPADCWVHSLDEEGLYDLYCGELLEGMLPWRPEPDRRPAQPTAFRAGLVKAAIPAEGAEGRYAVLLRAAARAAVRCGVPLMLHTERGENTLPALELCFRAGLTPERLIVCHVDRQAADFGPHDAIAATGVYLDYDTIGRFKYHSDEEEVALLRHMCERGYTQRLLLSLDTTAQRMAAYGGGISLCYLLERFLPRLEAAGFPPGTLADFTVLNCRRLFAG
;
A
#
# COMPACT_ATOMS: atom_id res chain seq x y z
N MET A 1 -22.35 8.91 -4.30
CA MET A 1 -21.86 7.74 -5.08
C MET A 1 -20.42 7.53 -4.66
N PHE A 2 -20.08 6.33 -4.19
CA PHE A 2 -18.70 6.01 -3.78
C PHE A 2 -17.78 6.06 -5.00
N HIS A 3 -16.57 6.53 -4.83
CA HIS A 3 -15.56 6.57 -5.88
C HIS A 3 -14.17 6.29 -5.29
N VAL A 4 -13.29 5.76 -6.11
CA VAL A 4 -11.87 5.57 -5.79
C VAL A 4 -11.13 6.79 -6.32
N GLN A 5 -10.51 7.56 -5.42
CA GLN A 5 -9.67 8.69 -5.84
C GLN A 5 -8.35 8.16 -6.39
N THR A 6 -8.09 8.43 -7.66
CA THR A 6 -6.80 8.17 -8.31
C THR A 6 -6.08 9.47 -8.63
N VAL A 7 -4.80 9.38 -8.97
CA VAL A 7 -4.01 10.54 -9.44
C VAL A 7 -4.52 11.12 -10.76
N SER A 8 -5.33 10.38 -11.51
CA SER A 8 -5.96 10.83 -12.76
C SER A 8 -7.41 11.29 -12.58
N GLY A 9 -7.88 11.36 -11.33
CA GLY A 9 -9.26 11.70 -10.97
C GLY A 9 -10.04 10.53 -10.37
N PRO A 10 -11.28 10.75 -9.94
CA PRO A 10 -12.11 9.72 -9.32
C PRO A 10 -12.62 8.73 -10.38
N ILE A 11 -12.64 7.43 -10.02
CA ILE A 11 -13.23 6.36 -10.82
C ILE A 11 -14.26 5.58 -10.01
N ALA A 12 -15.21 4.93 -10.68
CA ALA A 12 -16.15 4.05 -10.00
C ALA A 12 -15.43 2.79 -9.47
N PRO A 13 -15.79 2.24 -8.29
CA PRO A 13 -15.20 1.00 -7.79
C PRO A 13 -15.32 -0.16 -8.78
N ASP A 14 -16.43 -0.24 -9.52
CA ASP A 14 -16.65 -1.26 -10.54
C ASP A 14 -15.68 -1.17 -11.74
N ALA A 15 -15.04 -0.03 -11.94
CA ALA A 15 -14.02 0.14 -12.97
C ALA A 15 -12.65 -0.45 -12.57
N LEU A 16 -12.47 -0.82 -11.29
CA LEU A 16 -11.26 -1.52 -10.84
C LEU A 16 -11.22 -2.91 -11.49
N GLY A 17 -10.16 -3.16 -12.27
CA GLY A 17 -9.80 -4.48 -12.76
C GLY A 17 -8.93 -5.23 -11.74
N HIS A 18 -8.02 -6.06 -12.25
CA HIS A 18 -6.98 -6.67 -11.39
C HIS A 18 -6.22 -5.58 -10.63
N SER A 19 -6.13 -5.73 -9.33
CA SER A 19 -5.67 -4.70 -8.40
C SER A 19 -4.56 -5.23 -7.50
N GLN A 20 -3.55 -4.42 -7.24
CA GLN A 20 -2.55 -4.63 -6.20
C GLN A 20 -2.53 -3.39 -5.29
N ILE A 21 -2.65 -3.60 -4.00
CA ILE A 21 -2.92 -2.51 -3.05
C ILE A 21 -1.64 -1.97 -2.42
N HIS A 22 -0.54 -2.70 -2.49
CA HIS A 22 0.73 -2.30 -1.91
C HIS A 22 1.86 -2.42 -2.93
N GLU A 23 2.07 -1.33 -3.67
CA GLU A 23 3.17 -1.23 -4.64
C GLU A 23 3.95 0.06 -4.47
N HIS A 24 5.16 0.10 -5.01
CA HIS A 24 5.95 1.31 -5.16
C HIS A 24 6.26 1.50 -6.65
N ILE A 25 5.77 2.61 -7.22
CA ILE A 25 5.83 2.85 -8.67
C ILE A 25 6.99 3.78 -9.03
N PHE A 26 7.09 4.88 -8.31
CA PHE A 26 8.17 5.86 -8.49
C PHE A 26 8.54 6.48 -7.14
N VAL A 27 9.81 6.44 -6.81
CA VAL A 27 10.35 6.99 -5.57
C VAL A 27 11.59 7.81 -5.89
N HIS A 28 11.56 9.09 -5.56
CA HIS A 28 12.76 9.93 -5.67
C HIS A 28 13.90 9.39 -4.81
N ARG A 29 15.13 9.68 -5.23
CA ARG A 29 16.31 9.34 -4.46
C ARG A 29 16.26 10.02 -3.09
N THR A 30 16.16 9.21 -2.06
CA THR A 30 16.14 9.61 -0.67
C THR A 30 17.39 9.08 0.04
N PRO A 31 17.76 9.61 1.21
CA PRO A 31 18.88 9.05 1.99
C PRO A 31 18.71 7.56 2.31
N MET A 32 17.48 7.09 2.45
CA MET A 32 17.19 5.66 2.62
C MET A 32 17.48 4.87 1.33
N ALA A 33 17.10 5.40 0.16
CA ALA A 33 17.40 4.77 -1.13
C ALA A 33 18.90 4.76 -1.45
N GLU A 34 19.68 5.68 -0.88
CA GLU A 34 21.14 5.64 -0.97
C GLU A 34 21.76 4.53 -0.12
N LYS A 35 21.23 4.32 1.09
CA LYS A 35 21.64 3.22 1.98
C LYS A 35 21.20 1.86 1.46
N ASN A 36 20.01 1.80 0.85
CA ASN A 36 19.42 0.59 0.29
C ASN A 36 19.05 0.80 -1.19
N PRO A 37 19.94 0.45 -2.14
CA PRO A 37 19.71 0.61 -3.57
C PRO A 37 18.47 -0.13 -4.10
N ALA A 38 17.93 -1.12 -3.37
CA ALA A 38 16.68 -1.78 -3.74
C ALA A 38 15.48 -0.81 -3.81
N LEU A 39 15.56 0.32 -3.09
CA LEU A 39 14.51 1.34 -3.05
C LEU A 39 14.65 2.41 -4.14
N ARG A 40 15.60 2.28 -5.08
CA ARG A 40 15.81 3.25 -6.16
C ARG A 40 14.85 3.00 -7.31
N LEU A 41 13.66 3.54 -7.21
CA LEU A 41 12.65 3.56 -8.27
C LEU A 41 12.58 4.97 -8.91
N ASP A 42 13.74 5.53 -9.24
CA ASP A 42 13.92 6.92 -9.66
C ASP A 42 14.05 7.10 -11.20
N ASP A 43 13.78 6.05 -11.98
CA ASP A 43 13.77 6.09 -13.44
C ASP A 43 12.32 6.00 -13.98
N PRO A 44 11.75 7.13 -14.46
CA PRO A 44 10.36 7.13 -14.92
C PRO A 44 10.12 6.31 -16.20
N ALA A 45 11.15 6.12 -17.05
CA ALA A 45 11.00 5.31 -18.26
C ALA A 45 10.86 3.83 -17.91
N ARG A 46 11.65 3.33 -16.95
CA ARG A 46 11.56 1.96 -16.43
C ARG A 46 10.25 1.73 -15.68
N SER A 47 9.82 2.68 -14.84
CA SER A 47 8.52 2.58 -14.17
C SER A 47 7.36 2.55 -15.17
N LEU A 48 7.43 3.34 -16.26
CA LEU A 48 6.42 3.31 -17.32
C LEU A 48 6.40 1.96 -18.07
N GLU A 49 7.57 1.38 -18.34
CA GLU A 49 7.68 0.05 -18.96
C GLU A 49 6.99 -1.02 -18.09
N GLU A 50 7.25 -1.06 -16.79
CA GLU A 50 6.59 -1.97 -15.84
C GLU A 50 5.06 -1.80 -15.86
N LEU A 51 4.58 -0.56 -15.79
CA LEU A 51 3.14 -0.28 -15.81
C LEU A 51 2.47 -0.69 -17.12
N ARG A 52 3.13 -0.46 -18.27
CA ARG A 52 2.62 -0.88 -19.58
C ARG A 52 2.55 -2.40 -19.70
N THR A 53 3.58 -3.10 -19.22
CA THR A 53 3.61 -4.56 -19.16
C THR A 53 2.50 -5.09 -18.25
N TYR A 54 2.33 -4.51 -17.06
CA TYR A 54 1.24 -4.84 -16.16
C TYR A 54 -0.14 -4.61 -16.82
N ARG A 55 -0.32 -3.47 -17.49
CA ARG A 55 -1.56 -3.19 -18.23
C ARG A 55 -1.84 -4.20 -19.34
N ALA A 56 -0.84 -4.56 -20.11
CA ALA A 56 -0.93 -5.54 -21.19
C ALA A 56 -1.28 -6.95 -20.68
N ALA A 57 -0.81 -7.33 -19.48
CA ALA A 57 -1.13 -8.59 -18.82
C ALA A 57 -2.55 -8.61 -18.19
N GLY A 58 -3.30 -7.51 -18.22
CA GLY A 58 -4.64 -7.42 -17.64
C GLY A 58 -4.74 -6.63 -16.34
N GLY A 59 -3.63 -6.05 -15.87
CA GLY A 59 -3.61 -5.19 -14.71
C GLY A 59 -4.42 -3.91 -14.90
N GLY A 60 -5.18 -3.50 -13.88
CA GLY A 60 -6.09 -2.35 -13.98
C GLY A 60 -5.82 -1.25 -12.97
N PHE A 61 -5.42 -1.61 -11.76
CA PHE A 61 -5.30 -0.69 -10.64
C PHE A 61 -4.10 -1.03 -9.76
N LEU A 62 -3.42 0.01 -9.26
CA LEU A 62 -2.37 -0.08 -8.25
C LEU A 62 -2.58 1.00 -7.18
N ALA A 63 -2.31 0.66 -5.92
CA ALA A 63 -2.11 1.66 -4.88
C ALA A 63 -0.61 1.83 -4.61
N ASP A 64 -0.12 3.07 -4.78
CA ASP A 64 1.25 3.44 -4.46
C ASP A 64 1.37 3.75 -2.96
N ALA A 65 2.16 2.93 -2.28
CA ALA A 65 2.32 2.98 -0.83
C ALA A 65 3.34 4.02 -0.34
N GLN A 66 3.88 4.85 -1.23
CA GLN A 66 4.87 5.85 -0.88
C GLN A 66 4.22 7.12 -0.34
N PRO A 67 4.38 7.47 0.96
CA PRO A 67 3.69 8.62 1.55
C PRO A 67 4.45 9.93 1.35
N VAL A 68 3.86 11.02 1.85
CA VAL A 68 4.43 12.37 1.79
C VAL A 68 5.84 12.44 2.38
N ALA A 69 6.70 13.23 1.77
CA ALA A 69 8.09 13.49 2.15
C ALA A 69 9.02 12.24 2.18
N ALA A 70 8.52 11.04 1.86
CA ALA A 70 9.31 9.82 1.77
C ALA A 70 9.72 9.48 0.33
N GLY A 71 9.77 10.45 -0.56
CA GLY A 71 10.17 10.27 -1.97
C GLY A 71 9.00 10.14 -2.96
N ARG A 72 7.73 10.24 -2.52
CA ARG A 72 6.57 10.27 -3.41
C ARG A 72 6.60 11.51 -4.31
N ASP A 73 6.28 11.31 -5.59
CA ASP A 73 6.09 12.37 -6.58
C ASP A 73 4.70 12.27 -7.22
N ALA A 74 3.77 13.13 -6.80
CA ALA A 74 2.39 13.13 -7.25
C ALA A 74 2.25 13.44 -8.77
N GLU A 75 3.06 14.36 -9.28
CA GLU A 75 3.03 14.76 -10.69
C GLU A 75 3.56 13.62 -11.58
N ARG A 76 4.64 12.96 -11.13
CA ARG A 76 5.21 11.81 -11.82
C ARG A 76 4.23 10.62 -11.84
N LEU A 77 3.63 10.30 -10.71
CA LEU A 77 2.60 9.25 -10.64
C LEU A 77 1.42 9.57 -11.57
N GLY A 78 0.99 10.84 -11.62
CA GLY A 78 -0.05 11.29 -12.55
C GLY A 78 0.32 11.12 -14.02
N ALA A 79 1.55 11.42 -14.40
CA ALA A 79 2.05 11.20 -15.76
C ALA A 79 2.11 9.70 -16.09
N LEU A 80 2.73 8.90 -15.24
CA LEU A 80 2.86 7.44 -15.40
C LEU A 80 1.50 6.74 -15.51
N SER A 81 0.53 7.11 -14.67
CA SER A 81 -0.83 6.57 -14.72
C SER A 81 -1.51 6.86 -16.06
N ARG A 82 -1.44 8.12 -16.54
CA ARG A 82 -2.04 8.50 -17.83
C ARG A 82 -1.38 7.79 -19.02
N GLU A 83 -0.05 7.73 -19.03
CA GLU A 83 0.72 7.16 -20.15
C GLU A 83 0.63 5.64 -20.23
N SER A 84 0.45 4.95 -19.10
CA SER A 84 0.30 3.49 -19.05
C SER A 84 -1.15 3.02 -19.19
N GLY A 85 -2.13 3.86 -18.84
CA GLY A 85 -3.53 3.49 -18.72
C GLY A 85 -3.84 2.64 -17.49
N VAL A 86 -2.92 2.54 -16.51
CA VAL A 86 -3.15 1.92 -15.20
C VAL A 86 -3.69 2.98 -14.25
N ALA A 87 -4.81 2.71 -13.59
CA ALA A 87 -5.32 3.58 -12.55
C ALA A 87 -4.43 3.48 -11.30
N VAL A 88 -3.98 4.62 -10.77
CA VAL A 88 -3.10 4.65 -9.60
C VAL A 88 -3.72 5.49 -8.49
N ALA A 89 -3.94 4.90 -7.31
CA ALA A 89 -4.22 5.64 -6.08
C ALA A 89 -2.89 5.91 -5.35
N ALA A 90 -2.57 7.17 -5.10
CA ALA A 90 -1.40 7.52 -4.31
C ALA A 90 -1.76 7.64 -2.83
N SER A 91 -0.81 7.38 -1.94
CA SER A 91 -1.02 7.53 -0.50
C SER A 91 -0.52 8.86 0.05
N THR A 92 -1.22 9.37 1.06
CA THR A 92 -0.69 10.29 2.05
C THR A 92 -0.24 9.54 3.31
N GLY A 93 0.08 10.22 4.40
CA GLY A 93 0.44 9.58 5.66
C GLY A 93 1.94 9.51 5.91
N TYR A 94 2.43 8.42 6.52
CA TYR A 94 3.83 8.31 6.93
C TYR A 94 4.37 6.88 6.77
N HIS A 95 5.70 6.80 6.61
CA HIS A 95 6.50 5.57 6.70
C HIS A 95 7.22 5.49 8.05
N LEU A 96 7.96 4.40 8.29
CA LEU A 96 8.88 4.33 9.43
C LEU A 96 9.79 5.57 9.46
N LEU A 97 10.01 6.13 10.65
CA LEU A 97 10.74 7.40 10.81
C LEU A 97 12.15 7.37 10.22
N GLY A 98 12.78 6.19 10.15
CA GLY A 98 14.08 6.01 9.49
C GLY A 98 14.10 6.28 7.97
N PHE A 99 12.94 6.39 7.33
CA PHE A 99 12.83 6.78 5.91
C PHE A 99 12.95 8.29 5.68
N TYR A 100 12.85 9.09 6.74
CA TYR A 100 12.95 10.54 6.67
C TYR A 100 14.32 11.02 7.14
N PRO A 101 14.93 12.03 6.50
CA PRO A 101 16.07 12.74 7.05
C PRO A 101 15.74 13.31 8.44
N ALA A 102 16.74 13.43 9.31
CA ALA A 102 16.55 13.90 10.68
C ALA A 102 16.02 15.34 10.78
N ASP A 103 16.31 16.15 9.76
CA ASP A 103 15.87 17.53 9.60
C ASP A 103 14.56 17.66 8.78
N CYS A 104 13.90 16.56 8.46
CA CYS A 104 12.67 16.60 7.68
C CYS A 104 11.58 17.39 8.41
N TRP A 105 10.97 18.33 7.73
CA TRP A 105 9.92 19.20 8.27
C TRP A 105 8.72 18.43 8.88
N VAL A 106 8.46 17.20 8.43
CA VAL A 106 7.39 16.35 8.99
C VAL A 106 7.60 16.06 10.47
N HIS A 107 8.85 16.00 10.95
CA HIS A 107 9.15 15.72 12.34
C HIS A 107 8.66 16.83 13.30
N SER A 108 8.54 18.07 12.82
CA SER A 108 8.10 19.23 13.63
C SER A 108 6.59 19.30 13.83
N LEU A 109 5.79 18.54 13.08
CA LEU A 109 4.34 18.57 13.17
C LEU A 109 3.85 17.77 14.40
N ASP A 110 2.92 18.35 15.16
CA ASP A 110 2.14 17.65 16.17
C ASP A 110 1.01 16.83 15.55
N GLU A 111 0.14 16.24 16.37
CA GLU A 111 -0.96 15.40 15.90
C GLU A 111 -1.95 16.16 15.01
N GLU A 112 -2.30 17.40 15.36
CA GLU A 112 -3.22 18.23 14.57
C GLU A 112 -2.57 18.66 13.26
N GLY A 113 -1.31 19.09 13.27
CA GLY A 113 -0.59 19.44 12.04
C GLY A 113 -0.42 18.27 11.07
N LEU A 114 -0.26 17.05 11.58
CA LEU A 114 -0.25 15.83 10.77
C LEU A 114 -1.64 15.52 10.21
N TYR A 115 -2.67 15.60 11.05
CA TYR A 115 -4.06 15.41 10.63
C TYR A 115 -4.45 16.39 9.51
N ASP A 116 -4.14 17.68 9.68
CA ASP A 116 -4.40 18.72 8.67
C ASP A 116 -3.63 18.45 7.38
N LEU A 117 -2.38 18.03 7.48
CA LEU A 117 -1.57 17.64 6.32
C LEU A 117 -2.22 16.52 5.53
N TYR A 118 -2.61 15.43 6.21
CA TYR A 118 -3.18 14.26 5.53
C TYR A 118 -4.57 14.56 4.94
N CYS A 119 -5.40 15.30 5.65
CA CYS A 119 -6.69 15.77 5.12
C CYS A 119 -6.50 16.70 3.90
N GLY A 120 -5.56 17.64 3.95
CA GLY A 120 -5.23 18.51 2.83
C GLY A 120 -4.82 17.73 1.59
N GLU A 121 -3.97 16.70 1.73
CA GLU A 121 -3.55 15.86 0.60
C GLU A 121 -4.68 15.00 0.00
N LEU A 122 -5.65 14.61 0.82
CA LEU A 122 -6.82 13.85 0.39
C LEU A 122 -7.90 14.72 -0.28
N LEU A 123 -8.09 15.95 0.20
CA LEU A 123 -9.21 16.81 -0.19
C LEU A 123 -8.84 17.90 -1.19
N GLU A 124 -7.64 18.46 -1.07
CA GLU A 124 -7.18 19.62 -1.85
C GLU A 124 -6.15 19.22 -2.89
N GLY A 125 -5.04 18.61 -2.45
CA GLY A 125 -3.97 18.15 -3.32
C GLY A 125 -2.71 17.75 -2.56
N MET A 126 -1.99 16.79 -3.10
CA MET A 126 -0.73 16.30 -2.54
C MET A 126 0.37 17.36 -2.65
N LEU A 127 1.19 17.49 -1.61
CA LEU A 127 2.37 18.33 -1.66
C LEU A 127 3.38 17.77 -2.68
N PRO A 128 4.01 18.64 -3.52
CA PRO A 128 5.03 18.20 -4.44
C PRO A 128 6.29 17.73 -3.69
N TRP A 129 7.02 16.80 -4.28
CA TRP A 129 8.34 16.42 -3.76
C TRP A 129 9.32 17.59 -3.87
N ARG A 130 10.22 17.71 -2.89
CA ARG A 130 11.32 18.68 -2.88
C ARG A 130 12.59 17.99 -2.38
N PRO A 131 13.76 18.33 -2.95
CA PRO A 131 15.04 17.76 -2.51
C PRO A 131 15.48 18.29 -1.13
N GLU A 132 14.99 19.46 -0.71
CA GLU A 132 15.30 20.07 0.58
C GLU A 132 14.35 19.49 1.67
N PRO A 133 14.83 18.61 2.57
CA PRO A 133 13.98 17.93 3.52
C PRO A 133 13.44 18.83 4.62
N ASP A 134 14.12 19.94 4.93
CA ASP A 134 13.74 20.93 5.95
C ASP A 134 12.64 21.90 5.48
N ARG A 135 12.33 21.90 4.18
CA ARG A 135 11.38 22.85 3.57
C ARG A 135 10.05 22.18 3.22
N ARG A 136 9.02 22.56 3.96
CA ARG A 136 7.64 22.18 3.60
C ARG A 136 7.22 22.94 2.34
N PRO A 137 6.72 22.27 1.27
CA PRO A 137 6.14 22.94 0.12
C PRO A 137 4.94 23.83 0.51
N ALA A 138 4.86 25.01 -0.08
CA ALA A 138 3.82 25.99 0.26
C ALA A 138 2.49 25.74 -0.47
N GLN A 139 2.53 25.13 -1.64
CA GLN A 139 1.36 24.92 -2.50
C GLN A 139 1.21 23.45 -2.85
N PRO A 140 -0.01 22.89 -2.77
CA PRO A 140 -0.30 21.54 -3.23
C PRO A 140 -0.30 21.48 -4.77
N THR A 141 -0.15 20.26 -5.30
CA THR A 141 -0.42 19.92 -6.70
C THR A 141 -1.91 19.76 -6.94
N ALA A 142 -2.32 19.57 -8.19
CA ALA A 142 -3.70 19.25 -8.55
C ALA A 142 -4.06 17.75 -8.29
N PHE A 143 -3.09 16.93 -7.89
CA PHE A 143 -3.27 15.49 -7.68
C PHE A 143 -3.62 15.20 -6.23
N ARG A 144 -4.68 14.44 -5.99
CA ARG A 144 -5.12 14.06 -4.63
C ARG A 144 -4.72 12.63 -4.30
N ALA A 145 -4.45 12.40 -3.01
CA ALA A 145 -4.28 11.06 -2.48
C ALA A 145 -5.62 10.32 -2.42
N GLY A 146 -5.59 8.98 -2.51
CA GLY A 146 -6.77 8.11 -2.45
C GLY A 146 -6.82 7.21 -1.23
N LEU A 147 -5.72 7.13 -0.45
CA LEU A 147 -5.64 6.36 0.79
C LEU A 147 -4.61 6.97 1.74
N VAL A 148 -4.62 6.50 2.98
CA VAL A 148 -3.63 6.87 4.00
C VAL A 148 -2.67 5.71 4.24
N LYS A 149 -1.36 5.95 4.18
CA LYS A 149 -0.32 5.02 4.63
C LYS A 149 0.01 5.32 6.10
N ALA A 150 0.15 4.28 6.88
CA ALA A 150 0.75 4.31 8.21
C ALA A 150 1.79 3.20 8.32
N ALA A 151 2.76 3.34 9.22
CA ALA A 151 3.77 2.32 9.47
C ALA A 151 4.11 2.25 10.96
N ILE A 152 4.21 1.04 11.48
CA ILE A 152 4.68 0.78 12.84
C ILE A 152 5.93 -0.11 12.81
N PRO A 153 6.90 0.14 13.69
CA PRO A 153 8.04 -0.76 13.88
C PRO A 153 7.59 -2.03 14.63
N ALA A 154 8.48 -3.02 14.72
CA ALA A 154 8.20 -4.26 15.44
C ALA A 154 7.83 -4.06 16.92
N GLU A 155 8.34 -2.99 17.53
CA GLU A 155 8.03 -2.60 18.91
C GLU A 155 6.61 -2.08 19.10
N GLY A 156 5.93 -1.72 18.00
CA GLY A 156 4.55 -1.26 17.99
C GLY A 156 4.38 0.27 17.88
N ALA A 157 3.14 0.71 18.05
CA ALA A 157 2.74 2.12 17.92
C ALA A 157 2.88 2.87 19.26
N GLU A 158 4.11 3.08 19.73
CA GLU A 158 4.38 3.84 20.94
C GLU A 158 4.98 5.23 20.66
N GLY A 159 4.93 6.13 21.64
CA GLY A 159 5.53 7.46 21.55
C GLY A 159 5.12 8.22 20.29
N ARG A 160 6.09 8.59 19.45
CA ARG A 160 5.84 9.32 18.21
C ARG A 160 4.99 8.52 17.22
N TYR A 161 5.14 7.20 17.15
CA TYR A 161 4.34 6.36 16.27
C TYR A 161 2.86 6.33 16.67
N ALA A 162 2.53 6.42 17.95
CA ALA A 162 1.15 6.54 18.38
C ALA A 162 0.50 7.86 17.93
N VAL A 163 1.24 8.96 17.96
CA VAL A 163 0.79 10.28 17.44
C VAL A 163 0.53 10.21 15.94
N LEU A 164 1.50 9.66 15.19
CA LEU A 164 1.40 9.49 13.73
C LEU A 164 0.21 8.61 13.34
N LEU A 165 0.01 7.48 14.03
CA LEU A 165 -1.06 6.55 13.74
C LEU A 165 -2.45 7.14 14.04
N ARG A 166 -2.60 7.85 15.19
CA ARG A 166 -3.87 8.52 15.49
C ARG A 166 -4.22 9.59 14.46
N ALA A 167 -3.26 10.43 14.08
CA ALA A 167 -3.47 11.43 13.04
C ALA A 167 -3.88 10.79 11.71
N ALA A 168 -3.22 9.70 11.30
CA ALA A 168 -3.53 8.96 10.09
C ALA A 168 -4.93 8.32 10.13
N ALA A 169 -5.29 7.67 11.24
CA ALA A 169 -6.60 7.06 11.42
C ALA A 169 -7.73 8.12 11.40
N ARG A 170 -7.54 9.25 12.12
CA ARG A 170 -8.50 10.37 12.12
C ARG A 170 -8.70 10.95 10.72
N ALA A 171 -7.63 11.12 9.94
CA ALA A 171 -7.70 11.60 8.56
C ALA A 171 -8.44 10.62 7.64
N ALA A 172 -8.15 9.31 7.77
CA ALA A 172 -8.85 8.26 7.03
C ALA A 172 -10.36 8.27 7.33
N VAL A 173 -10.75 8.37 8.60
CA VAL A 173 -12.16 8.50 9.02
C VAL A 173 -12.80 9.76 8.43
N ARG A 174 -12.15 10.93 8.59
CA ARG A 174 -12.68 12.22 8.13
C ARG A 174 -12.92 12.25 6.63
N CYS A 175 -12.03 11.63 5.86
CA CYS A 175 -12.08 11.65 4.40
C CYS A 175 -12.76 10.42 3.79
N GLY A 176 -13.13 9.41 4.60
CA GLY A 176 -13.80 8.20 4.15
C GLY A 176 -12.95 7.32 3.23
N VAL A 177 -11.63 7.28 3.45
CA VAL A 177 -10.67 6.51 2.65
C VAL A 177 -10.06 5.36 3.45
N PRO A 178 -9.51 4.31 2.79
CA PRO A 178 -8.80 3.25 3.49
C PRO A 178 -7.51 3.74 4.17
N LEU A 179 -7.12 3.05 5.26
CA LEU A 179 -5.80 3.16 5.87
C LEU A 179 -5.03 1.86 5.65
N MET A 180 -3.84 1.96 5.09
CA MET A 180 -2.89 0.89 4.90
C MET A 180 -1.84 0.94 6.02
N LEU A 181 -1.79 -0.10 6.85
CA LEU A 181 -0.88 -0.21 7.98
C LEU A 181 0.26 -1.18 7.65
N HIS A 182 1.46 -0.64 7.45
CA HIS A 182 2.69 -1.41 7.38
C HIS A 182 3.05 -1.95 8.78
N THR A 183 3.30 -3.23 8.89
CA THR A 183 3.92 -3.89 10.04
C THR A 183 5.24 -4.55 9.60
N GLU A 184 6.10 -4.98 10.53
CA GLU A 184 7.29 -5.72 10.11
C GLU A 184 6.98 -7.18 9.75
N ARG A 185 6.20 -7.88 10.58
CA ARG A 185 5.74 -9.26 10.37
C ARG A 185 4.42 -9.54 11.10
N GLY A 186 3.61 -8.50 11.31
CA GLY A 186 2.39 -8.62 12.10
C GLY A 186 2.58 -8.41 13.62
N GLU A 187 3.83 -8.16 14.09
CA GLU A 187 4.07 -7.88 15.50
C GLU A 187 3.33 -6.62 15.95
N ASN A 188 2.82 -6.63 17.17
CA ASN A 188 2.12 -5.51 17.80
C ASN A 188 0.97 -4.89 16.96
N THR A 189 0.43 -5.67 16.01
CA THR A 189 -0.68 -5.23 15.15
C THR A 189 -1.95 -4.99 15.97
N LEU A 190 -2.35 -5.92 16.83
CA LEU A 190 -3.62 -5.79 17.57
C LEU A 190 -3.72 -4.52 18.42
N PRO A 191 -2.69 -4.13 19.21
CA PRO A 191 -2.70 -2.83 19.90
C PRO A 191 -2.77 -1.63 18.95
N ALA A 192 -2.13 -1.70 17.77
CA ALA A 192 -2.20 -0.63 16.78
C ALA A 192 -3.60 -0.51 16.15
N LEU A 193 -4.27 -1.65 15.88
CA LEU A 193 -5.66 -1.67 15.42
C LEU A 193 -6.60 -1.03 16.44
N GLU A 194 -6.40 -1.27 17.73
CA GLU A 194 -7.20 -0.61 18.79
C GLU A 194 -7.07 0.91 18.74
N LEU A 195 -5.88 1.46 18.49
CA LEU A 195 -5.71 2.91 18.33
C LEU A 195 -6.51 3.44 17.13
N CYS A 196 -6.52 2.71 16.02
CA CYS A 196 -7.30 3.06 14.82
C CYS A 196 -8.81 3.00 15.12
N PHE A 197 -9.27 1.93 15.78
CA PHE A 197 -10.69 1.78 16.12
C PHE A 197 -11.17 2.83 17.11
N ARG A 198 -10.35 3.20 18.10
CA ARG A 198 -10.65 4.32 19.03
C ARG A 198 -10.73 5.68 18.32
N ALA A 199 -10.03 5.85 17.19
CA ALA A 199 -10.16 7.03 16.35
C ALA A 199 -11.42 7.01 15.46
N GLY A 200 -12.18 5.91 15.48
CA GLY A 200 -13.43 5.74 14.72
C GLY A 200 -13.27 5.04 13.36
N LEU A 201 -12.07 4.54 13.04
CA LEU A 201 -11.86 3.79 11.80
C LEU A 201 -12.50 2.40 11.92
N THR A 202 -13.30 2.00 10.92
CA THR A 202 -13.93 0.68 10.92
C THR A 202 -12.98 -0.37 10.32
N PRO A 203 -13.12 -1.66 10.72
CA PRO A 203 -12.26 -2.73 10.20
C PRO A 203 -12.27 -2.83 8.67
N GLU A 204 -13.39 -2.56 8.02
CA GLU A 204 -13.58 -2.63 6.56
C GLU A 204 -12.77 -1.58 5.80
N ARG A 205 -12.21 -0.61 6.50
CA ARG A 205 -11.38 0.46 5.93
C ARG A 205 -9.90 0.34 6.32
N LEU A 206 -9.51 -0.76 6.96
CA LEU A 206 -8.15 -0.96 7.43
C LEU A 206 -7.51 -2.18 6.78
N ILE A 207 -6.31 -1.98 6.24
CA ILE A 207 -5.49 -2.99 5.58
C ILE A 207 -4.25 -3.19 6.43
N VAL A 208 -3.92 -4.43 6.77
CA VAL A 208 -2.67 -4.80 7.44
C VAL A 208 -1.74 -5.48 6.44
N CYS A 209 -0.53 -4.95 6.29
CA CYS A 209 0.47 -5.40 5.34
C CYS A 209 1.59 -6.21 6.01
N HIS A 210 2.27 -7.06 5.23
CA HIS A 210 3.50 -7.79 5.57
C HIS A 210 3.34 -8.89 6.64
N VAL A 211 2.14 -9.29 6.99
CA VAL A 211 1.94 -10.39 7.93
C VAL A 211 2.44 -11.71 7.32
N ASP A 212 2.37 -11.86 6.01
CA ASP A 212 2.86 -12.97 5.20
C ASP A 212 4.41 -13.13 5.22
N ARG A 213 5.17 -12.14 5.70
CA ARG A 213 6.60 -12.33 6.00
C ARG A 213 6.84 -13.43 7.04
N GLN A 214 5.80 -13.87 7.74
CA GLN A 214 5.77 -14.98 8.70
C GLN A 214 4.72 -16.01 8.27
N ALA A 215 4.90 -16.67 7.12
CA ALA A 215 3.93 -17.59 6.53
C ALA A 215 3.87 -18.98 7.23
N ALA A 216 4.82 -19.31 8.12
CA ALA A 216 4.88 -20.61 8.78
C ALA A 216 3.95 -20.75 10.01
N ASP A 217 3.59 -19.65 10.66
CA ASP A 217 2.69 -19.61 11.81
C ASP A 217 1.39 -18.89 11.45
N PHE A 218 0.31 -19.62 11.37
CA PHE A 218 -1.01 -19.08 11.01
C PHE A 218 -1.72 -18.35 12.16
N GLY A 219 -1.28 -18.52 13.40
CA GLY A 219 -1.93 -17.93 14.58
C GLY A 219 -2.07 -16.40 14.52
N PRO A 220 -1.02 -15.65 14.20
CA PRO A 220 -1.10 -14.19 14.02
C PRO A 220 -2.08 -13.77 12.91
N HIS A 221 -2.13 -14.50 11.79
CA HIS A 221 -3.05 -14.23 10.68
C HIS A 221 -4.52 -14.40 11.13
N ASP A 222 -4.84 -15.51 11.79
CA ASP A 222 -6.17 -15.77 12.36
C ASP A 222 -6.57 -14.67 13.34
N ALA A 223 -5.67 -14.28 14.25
CA ALA A 223 -5.95 -13.27 15.27
C ALA A 223 -6.23 -11.89 14.66
N ILE A 224 -5.46 -11.48 13.65
CA ILE A 224 -5.65 -10.20 12.96
C ILE A 224 -6.94 -10.25 12.12
N ALA A 225 -7.14 -11.32 11.33
CA ALA A 225 -8.33 -11.48 10.49
C ALA A 225 -9.64 -11.49 11.30
N ALA A 226 -9.63 -12.06 12.52
CA ALA A 226 -10.78 -12.09 13.41
C ALA A 226 -11.26 -10.68 13.83
N THR A 227 -10.44 -9.65 13.70
CA THR A 227 -10.84 -8.24 13.91
C THR A 227 -11.70 -7.68 12.76
N GLY A 228 -11.75 -8.36 11.62
CA GLY A 228 -12.52 -7.96 10.44
C GLY A 228 -11.77 -7.05 9.46
N VAL A 229 -10.50 -6.73 9.70
CA VAL A 229 -9.63 -5.95 8.80
C VAL A 229 -9.26 -6.74 7.55
N TYR A 230 -8.77 -6.05 6.52
CA TYR A 230 -8.13 -6.70 5.39
C TYR A 230 -6.68 -7.06 5.70
N LEU A 231 -6.24 -8.22 5.24
CA LEU A 231 -4.84 -8.63 5.20
C LEU A 231 -4.35 -8.51 3.76
N ASP A 232 -3.32 -7.73 3.52
CA ASP A 232 -2.65 -7.68 2.24
C ASP A 232 -1.39 -8.55 2.31
N TYR A 233 -1.43 -9.66 1.60
CA TYR A 233 -0.30 -10.57 1.45
C TYR A 233 0.55 -10.05 0.29
N ASP A 234 1.58 -9.31 0.65
CA ASP A 234 2.34 -8.45 -0.24
C ASP A 234 3.82 -8.84 -0.38
N THR A 235 4.17 -10.03 0.13
CA THR A 235 5.52 -10.55 -0.05
C THR A 235 5.59 -11.79 -0.97
N ILE A 236 4.58 -12.00 -1.77
CA ILE A 236 4.52 -13.03 -2.82
C ILE A 236 5.70 -12.87 -3.77
N GLY A 237 6.39 -13.97 -4.10
CA GLY A 237 7.62 -13.94 -4.90
C GLY A 237 8.82 -13.30 -4.19
N ARG A 238 8.75 -13.02 -2.89
CA ARG A 238 9.86 -12.51 -2.09
C ARG A 238 10.52 -13.64 -1.30
N PHE A 239 11.17 -14.54 -2.04
CA PHE A 239 11.70 -15.83 -1.58
C PHE A 239 12.69 -15.80 -0.40
N LYS A 240 13.12 -14.63 0.05
CA LYS A 240 13.85 -14.47 1.31
C LYS A 240 13.01 -14.66 2.56
N TYR A 241 11.67 -14.56 2.44
CA TYR A 241 10.73 -14.73 3.55
C TYR A 241 10.08 -16.12 3.51
N HIS A 242 9.50 -16.49 2.39
CA HIS A 242 8.80 -17.76 2.17
C HIS A 242 8.78 -18.10 0.67
N SER A 243 8.43 -19.35 0.37
CA SER A 243 8.14 -19.81 -0.99
C SER A 243 6.71 -19.51 -1.41
N ASP A 244 6.40 -19.57 -2.70
CA ASP A 244 5.04 -19.48 -3.18
C ASP A 244 4.18 -20.65 -2.71
N GLU A 245 4.75 -21.83 -2.46
CA GLU A 245 4.07 -23.00 -1.90
C GLU A 245 3.59 -22.76 -0.46
N GLU A 246 4.42 -22.13 0.36
CA GLU A 246 4.05 -21.70 1.72
C GLU A 246 2.95 -20.65 1.69
N GLU A 247 3.01 -19.70 0.76
CA GLU A 247 1.94 -18.70 0.57
C GLU A 247 0.63 -19.35 0.12
N VAL A 248 0.66 -20.32 -0.78
CA VAL A 248 -0.52 -21.10 -1.20
C VAL A 248 -1.13 -21.83 0.00
N ALA A 249 -0.31 -22.41 0.88
CA ALA A 249 -0.79 -23.10 2.09
C ALA A 249 -1.44 -22.13 3.07
N LEU A 250 -0.86 -20.94 3.27
CA LEU A 250 -1.42 -19.86 4.09
C LEU A 250 -2.77 -19.40 3.54
N LEU A 251 -2.85 -19.08 2.25
CA LEU A 251 -4.10 -18.65 1.61
C LEU A 251 -5.21 -19.73 1.74
N ARG A 252 -4.85 -21.01 1.60
CA ARG A 252 -5.78 -22.12 1.79
C ARG A 252 -6.32 -22.15 3.23
N HIS A 253 -5.44 -22.07 4.22
CA HIS A 253 -5.84 -22.00 5.62
C HIS A 253 -6.82 -20.85 5.85
N MET A 254 -6.50 -19.66 5.39
CA MET A 254 -7.34 -18.47 5.58
C MET A 254 -8.70 -18.59 4.88
N CYS A 255 -8.77 -19.24 3.70
CA CYS A 255 -10.03 -19.52 3.02
C CYS A 255 -10.87 -20.53 3.81
N GLU A 256 -10.27 -21.61 4.32
CA GLU A 256 -10.95 -22.62 5.17
C GLU A 256 -11.49 -22.03 6.47
N ARG A 257 -10.82 -20.99 6.98
CA ARG A 257 -11.27 -20.20 8.14
C ARG A 257 -12.36 -19.18 7.81
N GLY A 258 -12.73 -19.02 6.53
CA GLY A 258 -13.78 -18.10 6.07
C GLY A 258 -13.35 -16.67 5.83
N TYR A 259 -12.06 -16.39 5.75
CA TYR A 259 -11.52 -15.03 5.58
C TYR A 259 -11.31 -14.61 4.12
N THR A 260 -11.75 -15.39 3.12
CA THR A 260 -11.56 -15.13 1.69
C THR A 260 -11.86 -13.69 1.29
N GLN A 261 -12.94 -13.10 1.84
CA GLN A 261 -13.35 -11.73 1.50
C GLN A 261 -12.57 -10.63 2.24
N ARG A 262 -11.52 -10.99 2.96
CA ARG A 262 -10.64 -10.06 3.68
C ARG A 262 -9.18 -10.17 3.26
N LEU A 263 -8.89 -10.93 2.18
CA LEU A 263 -7.53 -11.10 1.67
C LEU A 263 -7.33 -10.29 0.41
N LEU A 264 -6.22 -9.59 0.35
CA LEU A 264 -5.71 -8.85 -0.80
C LEU A 264 -4.33 -9.43 -1.15
N LEU A 265 -3.94 -9.34 -2.42
CA LEU A 265 -2.64 -9.83 -2.88
C LEU A 265 -1.88 -8.71 -3.58
N SER A 266 -0.63 -8.51 -3.18
CA SER A 266 0.28 -7.51 -3.73
C SER A 266 1.71 -8.05 -3.78
N LEU A 267 2.67 -7.21 -4.15
CA LEU A 267 4.07 -7.62 -4.28
C LEU A 267 5.04 -6.79 -3.42
N ASP A 268 4.63 -5.60 -2.96
CA ASP A 268 5.54 -4.63 -2.31
C ASP A 268 6.82 -4.46 -3.13
N THR A 269 6.65 -4.04 -4.39
CA THR A 269 7.72 -4.04 -5.38
C THR A 269 8.84 -3.07 -5.03
N THR A 270 10.07 -3.48 -5.37
CA THR A 270 11.28 -2.69 -5.23
C THR A 270 12.09 -2.77 -6.53
N ALA A 271 13.06 -1.88 -6.74
CA ALA A 271 13.91 -1.90 -7.93
C ALA A 271 14.59 -3.26 -8.17
N GLN A 272 14.99 -3.97 -7.11
CA GLN A 272 15.59 -5.31 -7.24
C GLN A 272 14.59 -6.39 -7.70
N ARG A 273 13.32 -6.12 -7.67
CA ARG A 273 12.26 -7.07 -8.06
C ARG A 273 11.69 -6.75 -9.43
N MET A 274 11.53 -5.49 -9.78
CA MET A 274 10.96 -5.06 -11.05
C MET A 274 11.86 -5.43 -12.25
N ALA A 275 11.30 -6.10 -13.25
CA ALA A 275 12.02 -6.57 -14.43
C ALA A 275 12.66 -5.44 -15.23
N ALA A 276 11.98 -4.33 -15.43
CA ALA A 276 12.53 -3.15 -16.13
C ALA A 276 13.71 -2.49 -15.38
N TYR A 277 13.83 -2.74 -14.07
CA TYR A 277 14.98 -2.31 -13.26
C TYR A 277 16.09 -3.38 -13.17
N GLY A 278 15.93 -4.52 -13.88
CA GLY A 278 16.86 -5.63 -13.87
C GLY A 278 16.56 -6.70 -12.81
N GLY A 279 15.39 -6.63 -12.18
CA GLY A 279 14.92 -7.65 -11.24
C GLY A 279 14.32 -8.88 -11.93
N GLY A 280 14.02 -9.91 -11.14
CA GLY A 280 13.45 -11.18 -11.65
C GLY A 280 11.94 -11.29 -11.46
N ILE A 281 11.32 -10.36 -10.76
CA ILE A 281 9.88 -10.28 -10.53
C ILE A 281 9.38 -9.02 -11.25
N SER A 282 8.21 -9.03 -11.85
CA SER A 282 7.58 -7.84 -12.40
C SER A 282 6.26 -7.60 -11.69
N LEU A 283 5.63 -6.44 -11.91
CA LEU A 283 4.25 -6.20 -11.48
C LEU A 283 3.26 -7.26 -12.00
N CYS A 284 3.63 -7.97 -13.08
CA CYS A 284 2.83 -9.04 -13.67
C CYS A 284 2.93 -10.38 -12.92
N TYR A 285 3.82 -10.53 -11.94
CA TYR A 285 4.08 -11.81 -11.29
C TYR A 285 2.82 -12.48 -10.73
N LEU A 286 1.94 -11.70 -10.12
CA LEU A 286 0.65 -12.23 -9.65
C LEU A 286 -0.16 -12.79 -10.81
N LEU A 287 -0.35 -12.04 -11.89
CA LEU A 287 -1.14 -12.42 -13.05
C LEU A 287 -0.57 -13.62 -13.79
N GLU A 288 0.73 -13.63 -14.05
CA GLU A 288 1.38 -14.57 -14.96
C GLU A 288 1.91 -15.82 -14.28
N ARG A 289 2.15 -15.77 -12.96
CA ARG A 289 2.79 -16.85 -12.21
C ARG A 289 1.98 -17.34 -11.03
N PHE A 290 1.61 -16.43 -10.14
CA PHE A 290 1.03 -16.82 -8.86
C PHE A 290 -0.46 -17.21 -8.98
N LEU A 291 -1.29 -16.47 -9.71
CA LEU A 291 -2.70 -16.85 -9.94
C LEU A 291 -2.84 -18.18 -10.68
N PRO A 292 -2.09 -18.49 -11.76
CA PRO A 292 -2.07 -19.83 -12.35
C PRO A 292 -1.67 -20.93 -11.37
N ARG A 293 -0.77 -20.65 -10.43
CA ARG A 293 -0.39 -21.58 -9.36
C ARG A 293 -1.53 -21.84 -8.39
N LEU A 294 -2.26 -20.79 -7.98
CA LEU A 294 -3.45 -20.94 -7.14
C LEU A 294 -4.55 -21.75 -7.86
N GLU A 295 -4.76 -21.50 -9.15
CA GLU A 295 -5.71 -22.27 -9.97
C GLU A 295 -5.30 -23.75 -10.01
N ALA A 296 -4.03 -24.04 -10.31
CA ALA A 296 -3.48 -25.40 -10.30
C ALA A 296 -3.56 -26.08 -8.90
N ALA A 297 -3.50 -25.29 -7.82
CA ALA A 297 -3.72 -25.75 -6.47
C ALA A 297 -5.20 -25.95 -6.10
N GLY A 298 -6.14 -25.69 -7.03
CA GLY A 298 -7.57 -25.95 -6.87
C GLY A 298 -8.37 -24.81 -6.22
N PHE A 299 -7.84 -23.57 -6.18
CA PHE A 299 -8.65 -22.42 -5.75
C PHE A 299 -9.72 -22.12 -6.81
N PRO A 300 -11.00 -21.94 -6.41
CA PRO A 300 -12.07 -21.64 -7.35
C PRO A 300 -11.88 -20.27 -8.03
N PRO A 301 -12.33 -20.09 -9.29
CA PRO A 301 -12.24 -18.78 -9.99
C PRO A 301 -12.87 -17.63 -9.19
N GLY A 302 -13.96 -17.86 -8.46
CA GLY A 302 -14.58 -16.86 -7.60
C GLY A 302 -13.67 -16.38 -6.47
N THR A 303 -12.90 -17.27 -5.85
CA THR A 303 -11.90 -16.93 -4.84
C THR A 303 -10.77 -16.10 -5.42
N LEU A 304 -10.28 -16.43 -6.62
CA LEU A 304 -9.25 -15.65 -7.31
C LEU A 304 -9.76 -14.24 -7.65
N ALA A 305 -11.02 -14.13 -8.06
CA ALA A 305 -11.67 -12.84 -8.29
C ALA A 305 -11.84 -12.02 -7.00
N ASP A 306 -12.14 -12.68 -5.86
CA ASP A 306 -12.17 -12.01 -4.56
C ASP A 306 -10.81 -11.38 -4.25
N PHE A 307 -9.72 -12.12 -4.33
CA PHE A 307 -8.37 -11.66 -3.99
C PHE A 307 -7.90 -10.47 -4.84
N THR A 308 -8.23 -10.48 -6.13
CA THR A 308 -7.60 -9.57 -7.11
C THR A 308 -8.49 -8.43 -7.58
N VAL A 309 -9.80 -8.51 -7.36
CA VAL A 309 -10.76 -7.52 -7.85
C VAL A 309 -11.80 -7.15 -6.79
N LEU A 310 -12.55 -8.14 -6.28
CA LEU A 310 -13.76 -7.85 -5.53
C LEU A 310 -13.48 -7.30 -4.13
N ASN A 311 -12.44 -7.79 -3.46
CA ASN A 311 -12.04 -7.30 -2.14
C ASN A 311 -11.54 -5.85 -2.22
N CYS A 312 -10.77 -5.52 -3.27
CA CYS A 312 -10.36 -4.14 -3.53
C CYS A 312 -11.58 -3.24 -3.76
N ARG A 313 -12.57 -3.68 -4.55
CA ARG A 313 -13.82 -2.93 -4.74
C ARG A 313 -14.58 -2.71 -3.43
N ARG A 314 -14.72 -3.74 -2.59
CA ARG A 314 -15.36 -3.65 -1.27
C ARG A 314 -14.63 -2.66 -0.37
N LEU A 315 -13.31 -2.73 -0.32
CA LEU A 315 -12.44 -1.84 0.47
C LEU A 315 -12.68 -0.37 0.15
N PHE A 316 -12.80 -0.02 -1.14
CA PHE A 316 -13.00 1.37 -1.57
C PHE A 316 -14.48 1.78 -1.64
N ALA A 317 -15.41 0.85 -1.72
CA ALA A 317 -16.85 1.15 -1.71
C ALA A 317 -17.37 1.46 -0.29
N GLY A 318 -16.77 0.91 0.73
CA GLY A 318 -17.02 1.21 2.13
C GLY A 318 -18.14 0.49 2.75
#